data_cb5b3480683747279bca0e613591d74b
#
_entry.id   cb5b3480683747279bca0e613591d74b
#
_cell.length_a   1.000
_cell.length_b   1.000
_cell.length_c   1.000
_cell.angle_alpha   90.00
_cell.angle_beta   90.00
_cell.angle_gamma   90.00
#
_symmetry.space_group_name_H-M   'P 1'
#
loop_
_entity.id
_entity.type
_entity.pdbx_description
1 polymer ?
#
loop_
_entity_poly.entity_id
_entity_poly.type
_entity_poly.pdbx_seq_one_letter_code
_entity_poly.pdbx_strand_id
1 'polypeptide(L)'
;MKHKALYLYLILFFLLCCSVTTTGQEKKQERFTLMGLGDSITEGADFFTCYLYPLWEKLFTAGYQFDFIGPRESKCRIGTLNHCGFSGKNVEFLESKIDSLYRLCSMPVITILRKRNLFPE
;
A
#
# COMPACT_ATOMS: atom_id res chain seq x y z
N MET A 1 -48.18 37.03 -23.98
CA MET A 1 -46.77 37.42 -23.87
C MET A 1 -46.19 37.13 -22.49
N LYS A 2 -46.94 37.20 -21.40
CA LYS A 2 -46.45 36.97 -20.01
C LYS A 2 -45.97 35.52 -19.72
N HIS A 3 -46.58 34.51 -20.36
CA HIS A 3 -46.19 33.09 -20.13
C HIS A 3 -44.85 32.71 -20.75
N LYS A 4 -44.45 33.34 -21.88
CA LYS A 4 -43.15 33.06 -22.52
C LYS A 4 -41.97 33.53 -21.65
N ALA A 5 -42.14 34.67 -20.97
CA ALA A 5 -41.11 35.17 -20.05
C ALA A 5 -40.96 34.26 -18.83
N LEU A 6 -42.07 33.72 -18.28
CA LEU A 6 -42.06 32.80 -17.16
C LEU A 6 -41.31 31.49 -17.49
N TYR A 7 -41.54 30.92 -18.68
CA TYR A 7 -40.83 29.73 -19.14
C TYR A 7 -39.33 30.00 -19.32
N LEU A 8 -38.98 31.17 -19.83
CA LEU A 8 -37.57 31.55 -19.98
C LEU A 8 -36.87 31.65 -18.63
N TYR A 9 -37.52 32.22 -17.62
CA TYR A 9 -36.98 32.27 -16.24
C TYR A 9 -36.84 30.89 -15.60
N LEU A 10 -37.81 29.98 -15.82
CA LEU A 10 -37.75 28.62 -15.32
C LEU A 10 -36.60 27.82 -15.96
N ILE A 11 -36.38 27.97 -17.27
CA ILE A 11 -35.27 27.32 -17.96
C ILE A 11 -33.93 27.87 -17.49
N LEU A 12 -33.83 29.20 -17.30
CA LEU A 12 -32.60 29.82 -16.79
C LEU A 12 -32.27 29.40 -15.36
N PHE A 13 -33.31 29.29 -14.51
CA PHE A 13 -33.19 28.80 -13.15
C PHE A 13 -32.76 27.34 -13.11
N PHE A 14 -33.29 26.49 -13.99
CA PHE A 14 -32.92 25.09 -14.10
C PHE A 14 -31.48 24.90 -14.60
N LEU A 15 -31.04 25.73 -15.55
CA LEU A 15 -29.64 25.75 -16.02
C LEU A 15 -28.68 26.23 -14.93
N LEU A 16 -29.08 27.16 -14.07
CA LEU A 16 -28.26 27.63 -12.95
C LEU A 16 -28.12 26.58 -11.84
N CYS A 17 -29.19 25.80 -11.59
CA CYS A 17 -29.15 24.71 -10.63
C CYS A 17 -28.28 23.50 -11.06
N CYS A 18 -28.09 23.29 -12.37
CA CYS A 18 -27.25 22.23 -12.90
C CYS A 18 -25.73 22.51 -12.78
N SER A 19 -25.34 23.72 -12.37
CA SER A 19 -23.93 24.09 -12.16
C SER A 19 -23.43 23.71 -10.75
N VAL A 20 -24.04 22.74 -10.08
CA VAL A 20 -23.44 22.11 -8.91
C VAL A 20 -22.25 21.30 -9.43
N THR A 21 -21.12 21.96 -9.59
CA THR A 21 -19.84 21.30 -9.74
C THR A 21 -19.65 20.40 -8.53
N THR A 22 -19.84 19.13 -8.75
CA THR A 22 -19.36 18.10 -7.81
C THR A 22 -17.84 18.27 -7.76
N THR A 23 -17.35 19.07 -6.84
CA THR A 23 -15.95 19.02 -6.43
C THR A 23 -15.78 17.64 -5.83
N GLY A 24 -15.45 16.68 -6.68
CA GLY A 24 -14.92 15.41 -6.23
C GLY A 24 -13.70 15.76 -5.39
N GLN A 25 -13.83 15.67 -4.07
CA GLN A 25 -12.66 15.61 -3.21
C GLN A 25 -11.89 14.39 -3.70
N GLU A 26 -10.86 14.62 -4.52
CA GLU A 26 -9.80 13.64 -4.69
C GLU A 26 -9.31 13.34 -3.28
N LYS A 27 -9.76 12.22 -2.74
CA LYS A 27 -9.27 11.70 -1.48
C LYS A 27 -7.79 11.48 -1.73
N LYS A 28 -6.94 12.42 -1.29
CA LYS A 28 -5.49 12.31 -1.38
C LYS A 28 -5.14 10.99 -0.72
N GLN A 29 -4.91 9.98 -1.55
CA GLN A 29 -4.59 8.65 -1.07
C GLN A 29 -3.20 8.75 -0.44
N GLU A 30 -3.15 8.63 0.88
CA GLU A 30 -1.90 8.69 1.60
C GLU A 30 -1.01 7.55 1.14
N ARG A 31 0.19 7.90 0.70
CA ARG A 31 1.22 6.93 0.37
C ARG A 31 1.82 6.40 1.67
N PHE A 32 1.93 5.10 1.79
CA PHE A 32 2.51 4.45 2.97
C PHE A 32 3.63 3.49 2.57
N THR A 33 4.44 3.12 3.55
CA THR A 33 5.50 2.14 3.35
C THR A 33 5.19 0.84 4.06
N LEU A 34 5.57 -0.27 3.44
CA LEU A 34 5.43 -1.61 3.97
C LEU A 34 6.81 -2.20 4.23
N MET A 35 7.02 -2.66 5.44
CA MET A 35 8.24 -3.37 5.82
C MET A 35 7.93 -4.84 6.11
N GLY A 36 8.32 -5.72 5.20
CA GLY A 36 8.23 -7.17 5.40
C GLY A 36 9.41 -7.64 6.25
N LEU A 37 9.18 -7.93 7.52
CA LEU A 37 10.20 -8.41 8.45
C LEU A 37 10.00 -9.90 8.75
N GLY A 38 11.04 -10.70 8.61
CA GLY A 38 10.94 -12.13 8.88
C GLY A 38 12.17 -12.94 8.50
N ASP A 39 11.99 -14.23 8.42
CA ASP A 39 12.98 -15.24 8.10
C ASP A 39 13.06 -15.56 6.58
N SER A 40 13.46 -16.77 6.25
CA SER A 40 13.55 -17.26 4.86
C SER A 40 12.23 -17.22 4.07
N ILE A 41 11.09 -17.27 4.74
CA ILE A 41 9.78 -17.18 4.07
C ILE A 41 9.53 -15.75 3.56
N THR A 42 10.03 -14.75 4.30
CA THR A 42 9.97 -13.34 3.89
C THR A 42 11.02 -13.02 2.83
N GLU A 43 12.22 -13.60 2.95
CA GLU A 43 13.28 -13.41 1.96
C GLU A 43 12.92 -14.02 0.59
N GLY A 44 12.32 -15.21 0.61
CA GLY A 44 12.09 -15.97 -0.61
C GLY A 44 13.34 -16.70 -1.09
N ALA A 45 13.22 -17.38 -2.21
CA ALA A 45 14.33 -18.07 -2.87
C ALA A 45 14.02 -18.23 -4.37
N ASP A 46 15.00 -18.65 -5.15
CA ASP A 46 14.86 -18.83 -6.60
C ASP A 46 13.77 -19.85 -6.98
N PHE A 47 13.47 -20.78 -6.08
CA PHE A 47 12.50 -21.86 -6.29
C PHE A 47 11.13 -21.60 -5.64
N PHE A 48 10.95 -20.54 -4.87
CA PHE A 48 9.65 -20.12 -4.35
C PHE A 48 9.54 -18.61 -4.20
N THR A 49 8.36 -18.08 -4.50
CA THR A 49 8.07 -16.67 -4.37
C THR A 49 7.67 -16.35 -2.94
N CYS A 50 8.29 -15.33 -2.33
CA CYS A 50 7.88 -14.87 -1.00
C CYS A 50 6.45 -14.30 -1.04
N TYR A 51 5.78 -14.28 0.12
CA TYR A 51 4.39 -13.79 0.23
C TYR A 51 4.23 -12.30 -0.07
N LEU A 52 5.31 -11.53 -0.06
CA LEU A 52 5.29 -10.09 -0.35
C LEU A 52 4.88 -9.80 -1.79
N TYR A 53 5.22 -10.68 -2.73
CA TYR A 53 4.84 -10.52 -4.13
C TYR A 53 3.31 -10.61 -4.35
N PRO A 54 2.61 -11.68 -3.95
CA PRO A 54 1.16 -11.73 -4.05
C PRO A 54 0.46 -10.66 -3.19
N LEU A 55 1.06 -10.22 -2.09
CA LEU A 55 0.56 -9.09 -1.32
C LEU A 55 0.65 -7.80 -2.13
N TRP A 56 1.79 -7.56 -2.79
CA TRP A 56 1.98 -6.43 -3.68
C TRP A 56 0.90 -6.40 -4.78
N GLU A 57 0.66 -7.54 -5.45
CA GLU A 57 -0.35 -7.64 -6.51
C GLU A 57 -1.76 -7.27 -6.00
N LYS A 58 -2.13 -7.79 -4.84
CA LYS A 58 -3.44 -7.51 -4.22
C LYS A 58 -3.61 -6.04 -3.87
N LEU A 59 -2.61 -5.43 -3.23
CA LEU A 59 -2.66 -4.03 -2.82
C LEU A 59 -2.66 -3.10 -4.04
N PHE A 60 -1.83 -3.40 -5.03
CA PHE A 60 -1.78 -2.65 -6.29
C PHE A 60 -3.12 -2.71 -7.03
N THR A 61 -3.71 -3.90 -7.16
CA THR A 61 -5.02 -4.10 -7.81
C THR A 61 -6.14 -3.39 -7.03
N ALA A 62 -6.03 -3.30 -5.71
CA ALA A 62 -6.97 -2.56 -4.88
C ALA A 62 -6.77 -1.02 -4.92
N GLY A 63 -5.77 -0.53 -5.69
CA GLY A 63 -5.52 0.89 -5.90
C GLY A 63 -4.75 1.59 -4.80
N TYR A 64 -4.12 0.87 -3.87
CA TYR A 64 -3.31 1.48 -2.82
C TYR A 64 -1.99 2.04 -3.37
N GLN A 65 -1.57 3.18 -2.80
CA GLN A 65 -0.27 3.82 -3.06
C GLN A 65 0.71 3.41 -1.95
N PHE A 66 1.71 2.61 -2.28
CA PHE A 66 2.65 2.08 -1.28
C PHE A 66 4.00 1.71 -1.89
N ASP A 67 5.02 1.64 -1.03
CA ASP A 67 6.34 1.13 -1.38
C ASP A 67 6.78 0.06 -0.36
N PHE A 68 7.39 -1.00 -0.85
CA PHE A 68 8.11 -1.93 0.02
C PHE A 68 9.49 -1.38 0.34
N ILE A 69 9.87 -1.46 1.62
CA ILE A 69 11.16 -0.98 2.12
C ILE A 69 11.94 -2.08 2.83
N GLY A 70 13.25 -1.96 2.80
CA GLY A 70 14.16 -2.86 3.48
C GLY A 70 15.56 -2.83 2.86
N PRO A 71 16.57 -3.32 3.58
CA PRO A 71 17.97 -3.33 3.12
C PRO A 71 18.29 -4.48 2.16
N ARG A 72 17.34 -5.37 1.93
CA ARG A 72 17.50 -6.53 1.04
C ARG A 72 16.52 -6.46 -0.11
N GLU A 73 16.83 -7.13 -1.19
CA GLU A 73 16.05 -7.15 -2.41
C GLU A 73 15.80 -8.58 -2.89
N SER A 74 14.58 -8.85 -3.31
CA SER A 74 14.24 -10.08 -4.04
C SER A 74 13.76 -9.74 -5.44
N LYS A 75 14.31 -10.41 -6.45
CA LYS A 75 13.84 -10.31 -7.82
C LYS A 75 12.52 -11.07 -7.96
N CYS A 76 11.57 -10.45 -8.62
CA CYS A 76 10.30 -11.07 -8.94
C CYS A 76 9.80 -10.59 -10.31
N ARG A 77 8.67 -11.15 -10.76
CA ARG A 77 8.12 -10.86 -12.11
C ARG A 77 7.82 -9.38 -12.35
N ILE A 78 7.52 -8.62 -11.29
CA ILE A 78 7.23 -7.17 -11.36
C ILE A 78 8.47 -6.28 -11.23
N GLY A 79 9.67 -6.87 -11.08
CA GLY A 79 10.91 -6.15 -10.82
C GLY A 79 11.55 -6.56 -9.50
N THR A 80 11.98 -5.60 -8.70
CA THR A 80 12.63 -5.83 -7.41
C THR A 80 11.72 -5.40 -6.27
N LEU A 81 11.56 -6.26 -5.26
CA LEU A 81 10.91 -5.93 -4.00
C LEU A 81 11.93 -5.82 -2.88
N ASN A 82 11.88 -4.70 -2.16
CA ASN A 82 12.69 -4.49 -0.96
C ASN A 82 12.05 -5.19 0.24
N HIS A 83 12.86 -5.76 1.12
CA HIS A 83 12.37 -6.47 2.30
C HIS A 83 13.41 -6.53 3.43
N CYS A 84 12.95 -6.95 4.61
CA CYS A 84 13.76 -7.26 5.78
C CYS A 84 13.67 -8.75 6.11
N GLY A 85 13.76 -9.62 5.09
CA GLY A 85 13.83 -11.07 5.25
C GLY A 85 15.27 -11.51 5.51
N PHE A 86 15.49 -12.31 6.56
CA PHE A 86 16.80 -12.79 6.96
C PHE A 86 16.77 -14.31 7.14
N SER A 87 17.13 -15.03 6.10
CA SER A 87 17.16 -16.49 6.09
C SER A 87 18.09 -17.03 7.19
N GLY A 88 17.63 -18.06 7.91
CA GLY A 88 18.39 -18.71 8.96
C GLY A 88 18.52 -17.91 10.27
N LYS A 89 17.82 -16.76 10.39
CA LYS A 89 17.84 -15.94 11.61
C LYS A 89 16.61 -16.19 12.48
N ASN A 90 16.83 -16.12 13.79
CA ASN A 90 15.82 -16.27 14.82
C ASN A 90 15.14 -14.94 15.18
N VAL A 91 14.14 -14.99 16.06
CA VAL A 91 13.35 -13.82 16.47
C VAL A 91 14.22 -12.80 17.21
N GLU A 92 15.15 -13.23 18.04
CA GLU A 92 16.03 -12.36 18.82
C GLU A 92 16.93 -11.52 17.90
N PHE A 93 17.40 -12.10 16.80
CA PHE A 93 18.11 -11.34 15.77
C PHE A 93 17.21 -10.29 15.12
N LEU A 94 15.98 -10.66 14.75
CA LEU A 94 15.02 -9.72 14.12
C LEU A 94 14.70 -8.57 15.07
N GLU A 95 14.45 -8.86 16.35
CA GLU A 95 14.21 -7.87 17.39
C GLU A 95 15.38 -6.88 17.51
N SER A 96 16.62 -7.36 17.53
CA SER A 96 17.81 -6.52 17.59
C SER A 96 17.95 -5.56 16.39
N LYS A 97 17.27 -5.84 15.27
CA LYS A 97 17.32 -5.02 14.06
C LYS A 97 16.20 -4.00 13.94
N ILE A 98 15.12 -4.15 14.70
CA ILE A 98 13.92 -3.32 14.57
C ILE A 98 14.26 -1.84 14.63
N ASP A 99 14.97 -1.38 15.65
CA ASP A 99 15.29 0.05 15.82
C ASP A 99 16.09 0.64 14.66
N SER A 100 17.06 -0.14 14.15
CA SER A 100 17.87 0.30 13.01
C SER A 100 17.06 0.34 11.72
N LEU A 101 16.13 -0.59 11.52
CA LEU A 101 15.26 -0.64 10.35
C LEU A 101 14.23 0.50 10.36
N TYR A 102 13.64 0.81 11.51
CA TYR A 102 12.71 1.94 11.63
C TYR A 102 13.37 3.28 11.35
N ARG A 103 14.63 3.45 11.69
CA ARG A 103 15.39 4.70 11.38
C ARG A 103 15.58 4.94 9.88
N LEU A 104 15.45 3.91 9.05
CA LEU A 104 15.50 4.04 7.59
C LEU A 104 14.18 4.57 7.01
N CYS A 105 13.14 4.68 7.82
CA CYS A 105 11.80 5.00 7.38
C CYS A 105 11.47 6.46 7.69
N SER A 106 11.28 7.27 6.67
CA SER A 106 10.88 8.69 6.77
C SER A 106 9.35 8.91 6.71
N MET A 107 8.57 7.85 6.54
CA MET A 107 7.10 7.88 6.38
C MET A 107 6.42 6.88 7.32
N PRO A 108 5.10 6.98 7.52
CA PRO A 108 4.35 5.96 8.27
C PRO A 108 4.63 4.56 7.73
N VAL A 109 5.05 3.65 8.60
CA VAL A 109 5.42 2.26 8.25
C VAL A 109 4.42 1.28 8.81
N ILE A 110 3.94 0.39 7.95
CA ILE A 110 3.22 -0.82 8.38
C ILE A 110 4.20 -1.98 8.35
N THR A 111 4.50 -2.52 9.52
CA THR A 111 5.38 -3.69 9.65
C THR A 111 4.58 -4.97 9.58
N ILE A 112 4.96 -5.86 8.67
CA ILE A 112 4.40 -7.20 8.54
C ILE A 112 5.43 -8.18 9.07
N LEU A 113 5.18 -8.72 10.26
CA LEU A 113 6.05 -9.72 10.88
C LEU A 113 5.53 -11.13 10.58
N ARG A 114 6.34 -11.94 9.93
CA ARG A 114 6.09 -13.36 9.74
C ARG A 114 7.02 -14.17 10.64
N LYS A 115 6.44 -14.83 11.64
CA LYS A 115 7.13 -15.80 12.50
C LYS A 115 6.78 -17.21 12.04
N ARG A 116 7.77 -18.07 11.89
CA ARG A 116 7.54 -19.51 11.77
C ARG A 116 7.13 -20.02 13.14
N ASN A 117 5.91 -20.50 13.28
CA ASN A 117 5.55 -21.31 14.42
C ASN A 117 6.30 -22.64 14.26
N LEU A 118 7.39 -22.81 14.97
CA LEU A 118 7.92 -24.12 15.23
C LEU A 118 6.81 -24.86 15.97
N PHE A 119 6.37 -25.99 15.43
CA PHE A 119 5.34 -26.82 16.04
C PHE A 119 5.69 -27.03 17.51
N PRO A 120 4.75 -26.89 18.44
CA PRO A 120 4.96 -27.37 19.78
C PRO A 120 5.16 -28.88 19.67
N GLU A 121 6.23 -29.37 20.29
CA GLU A 121 6.47 -30.80 20.48
C GLU A 121 5.34 -31.46 21.26
#